data_1c7b867c6d236170365155c344c17c98
#
_entry.id   1c7b867c6d236170365155c344c17c98
#
_cell.length_a   1.000
_cell.length_b   1.000
_cell.length_c   1.000
_cell.angle_alpha   90.00
_cell.angle_beta   90.00
_cell.angle_gamma   90.00
#
_symmetry.space_group_name_H-M   'P 1'
#
loop_
_entity.id
_entity.type
_entity.pdbx_description
1 polymer ?
#
loop_
_entity_poly.entity_id
_entity_poly.type
_entity_poly.pdbx_seq_one_letter_code
_entity_poly.pdbx_strand_id
1 'polypeptide(L)'
;LSFFLKHQPVSLKMAKAPVSVSISIEKNRFVFEIEYRGDMYHEETIRYLADNLETTAEGILRECDPADIRLMFEEKTQMEDIPEHAGKTFIDLFKEMAARYPDRPAVRDDSGDFTYRELDRMSDYIAQKLTENGFGPEQAAGILCGRTKEYTVAYVGVMKAGGAYVPLDPEYPQSRIEYMLKDSGARNLLVIDQYQNPQPHLT
;
A
#
# COMPACT_ATOMS: atom_id res chain seq x y z
N LEU A 1 15.86 -29.64 13.91
CA LEU A 1 15.02 -29.22 12.78
C LEU A 1 15.96 -28.81 11.66
N SER A 2 15.80 -29.35 10.46
CA SER A 2 16.54 -28.92 9.29
C SER A 2 15.56 -28.30 8.30
N PHE A 3 16.01 -27.28 7.61
CA PHE A 3 15.24 -26.58 6.58
C PHE A 3 15.59 -27.16 5.22
N PHE A 4 14.62 -27.20 4.33
CA PHE A 4 14.83 -27.55 2.93
C PHE A 4 14.20 -26.46 2.07
N LEU A 5 15.02 -25.82 1.26
CA LEU A 5 14.59 -24.80 0.35
C LEU A 5 14.35 -25.42 -1.03
N LYS A 6 13.15 -25.23 -1.55
CA LYS A 6 12.81 -25.59 -2.91
C LYS A 6 12.39 -24.31 -3.64
N HIS A 7 13.19 -23.88 -4.61
CA HIS A 7 12.84 -22.76 -5.46
C HIS A 7 12.58 -23.25 -6.88
N GLN A 8 11.51 -22.78 -7.50
CA GLN A 8 11.18 -23.05 -8.89
C GLN A 8 10.72 -21.76 -9.59
N PRO A 9 11.34 -21.39 -10.73
CA PRO A 9 10.79 -20.32 -11.57
C PRO A 9 9.49 -20.84 -12.21
N VAL A 10 8.41 -20.05 -12.06
CA VAL A 10 7.10 -20.37 -12.62
C VAL A 10 6.86 -19.57 -13.89
N SER A 11 6.28 -20.22 -14.90
CA SER A 11 5.88 -19.55 -16.15
C SER A 11 4.81 -18.50 -15.88
N LEU A 12 4.87 -17.39 -16.64
CA LEU A 12 4.02 -16.20 -16.59
C LEU A 12 2.50 -16.43 -16.41
N LYS A 13 1.99 -17.61 -16.73
CA LYS A 13 0.56 -17.93 -16.71
C LYS A 13 0.05 -18.57 -15.42
N MET A 14 0.92 -18.94 -14.49
CA MET A 14 0.53 -19.76 -13.32
C MET A 14 0.75 -19.09 -11.95
N ALA A 15 1.60 -18.09 -11.84
CA ALA A 15 1.83 -17.41 -10.57
C ALA A 15 0.67 -16.46 -10.25
N LYS A 16 -0.04 -16.71 -9.16
CA LYS A 16 -1.11 -15.83 -8.63
C LYS A 16 -0.56 -14.52 -8.06
N ALA A 17 0.70 -14.50 -7.69
CA ALA A 17 1.43 -13.34 -7.16
C ALA A 17 2.83 -13.28 -7.77
N PRO A 18 3.48 -12.10 -7.78
CA PRO A 18 4.85 -11.94 -8.28
C PRO A 18 5.86 -12.83 -7.54
N VAL A 19 5.68 -13.00 -6.23
CA VAL A 19 6.40 -13.95 -5.36
C VAL A 19 5.39 -14.57 -4.41
N SER A 20 5.43 -15.88 -4.25
CA SER A 20 4.63 -16.63 -3.27
C SER A 20 5.55 -17.47 -2.41
N VAL A 21 5.37 -17.43 -1.11
CA VAL A 21 6.08 -18.26 -0.15
C VAL A 21 5.08 -19.20 0.53
N SER A 22 5.29 -20.48 0.42
CA SER A 22 4.50 -21.47 1.16
C SER A 22 5.39 -22.23 2.15
N ILE A 23 4.82 -22.58 3.29
CA ILE A 23 5.52 -23.31 4.35
C ILE A 23 4.74 -24.59 4.62
N SER A 24 5.42 -25.72 4.56
CA SER A 24 4.86 -27.03 4.90
C SER A 24 5.75 -27.77 5.90
N ILE A 25 5.21 -28.79 6.54
CA ILE A 25 5.98 -29.68 7.42
C ILE A 25 6.04 -31.04 6.77
N GLU A 26 7.23 -31.46 6.37
CA GLU A 26 7.49 -32.77 5.80
C GLU A 26 8.52 -33.52 6.65
N LYS A 27 8.19 -34.75 7.06
CA LYS A 27 9.11 -35.63 7.83
C LYS A 27 9.83 -34.92 8.99
N ASN A 28 9.07 -34.14 9.78
CA ASN A 28 9.56 -33.33 10.89
C ASN A 28 10.57 -32.23 10.51
N ARG A 29 10.42 -31.68 9.29
CA ARG A 29 11.20 -30.55 8.77
C ARG A 29 10.27 -29.46 8.26
N PHE A 30 10.64 -28.20 8.43
CA PHE A 30 10.00 -27.10 7.73
C PHE A 30 10.50 -27.05 6.29
N VAL A 31 9.59 -27.02 5.35
CA VAL A 31 9.89 -26.85 3.92
C VAL A 31 9.32 -25.49 3.50
N PHE A 32 10.21 -24.62 3.04
CA PHE A 32 9.84 -23.34 2.43
C PHE A 32 9.87 -23.53 0.92
N GLU A 33 8.77 -23.28 0.27
CA GLU A 33 8.67 -23.28 -1.19
C GLU A 33 8.41 -21.86 -1.68
N ILE A 34 9.29 -21.35 -2.53
CA ILE A 34 9.20 -20.00 -3.07
C ILE A 34 8.93 -20.10 -4.57
N GLU A 35 7.74 -19.69 -4.99
CA GLU A 35 7.37 -19.52 -6.38
C GLU A 35 7.52 -18.06 -6.77
N TYR A 36 8.14 -17.77 -7.91
CA TYR A 36 8.35 -16.41 -8.34
C TYR A 36 8.32 -16.25 -9.85
N ARG A 37 8.05 -15.03 -10.30
CA ARG A 37 8.09 -14.67 -11.72
C ARG A 37 9.52 -14.36 -12.14
N GLY A 38 10.12 -15.26 -12.92
CA GLY A 38 11.50 -15.14 -13.41
C GLY A 38 11.72 -13.99 -14.42
N ASP A 39 10.63 -13.36 -14.91
CA ASP A 39 10.69 -12.15 -15.75
C ASP A 39 10.73 -10.86 -14.89
N MET A 40 10.43 -10.94 -13.59
CA MET A 40 10.43 -9.80 -12.67
C MET A 40 11.57 -9.83 -11.65
N TYR A 41 12.04 -11.03 -11.29
CA TYR A 41 13.04 -11.20 -10.23
C TYR A 41 14.20 -12.06 -10.69
N HIS A 42 15.41 -11.62 -10.39
CA HIS A 42 16.61 -12.42 -10.58
C HIS A 42 16.67 -13.55 -9.54
N GLU A 43 17.18 -14.70 -9.93
CA GLU A 43 17.34 -15.86 -9.04
C GLU A 43 18.15 -15.51 -7.78
N GLU A 44 19.15 -14.65 -7.91
CA GLU A 44 19.97 -14.20 -6.81
C GLU A 44 19.15 -13.45 -5.74
N THR A 45 18.23 -12.58 -6.15
CA THR A 45 17.31 -11.88 -5.23
C THR A 45 16.42 -12.86 -4.45
N ILE A 46 15.97 -13.93 -5.12
CA ILE A 46 15.15 -14.96 -4.48
C ILE A 46 16.00 -15.81 -3.52
N ARG A 47 17.26 -16.06 -3.83
CA ARG A 47 18.19 -16.73 -2.89
C ARG A 47 18.40 -15.92 -1.62
N TYR A 48 18.62 -14.61 -1.72
CA TYR A 48 18.71 -13.73 -0.54
C TYR A 48 17.43 -13.77 0.31
N LEU A 49 16.26 -13.76 -0.32
CA LEU A 49 15.00 -13.92 0.41
C LEU A 49 14.94 -15.25 1.16
N ALA A 50 15.36 -16.33 0.51
CA ALA A 50 15.38 -17.66 1.07
C ALA A 50 16.32 -17.78 2.28
N ASP A 51 17.55 -17.28 2.14
CA ASP A 51 18.57 -17.31 3.20
C ASP A 51 18.12 -16.48 4.41
N ASN A 52 17.46 -15.35 4.17
CA ASN A 52 16.90 -14.52 5.24
C ASN A 52 15.73 -15.20 5.95
N LEU A 53 14.86 -15.92 5.23
CA LEU A 53 13.79 -16.71 5.82
C LEU A 53 14.32 -17.84 6.70
N GLU A 54 15.36 -18.55 6.23
CA GLU A 54 16.04 -19.60 7.00
C GLU A 54 16.67 -19.02 8.28
N THR A 55 17.44 -17.95 8.16
CA THR A 55 18.07 -17.25 9.29
C THR A 55 17.05 -16.80 10.32
N THR A 56 15.93 -16.24 9.87
CA THR A 56 14.84 -15.78 10.74
C THR A 56 14.20 -16.97 11.46
N ALA A 57 13.90 -18.04 10.73
CA ALA A 57 13.29 -19.23 11.32
C ALA A 57 14.21 -19.91 12.33
N GLU A 58 15.53 -19.99 12.06
CA GLU A 58 16.50 -20.48 13.03
C GLU A 58 16.57 -19.59 14.28
N GLY A 59 16.57 -18.27 14.11
CA GLY A 59 16.56 -17.32 15.23
C GLY A 59 15.34 -17.51 16.13
N ILE A 60 14.16 -17.64 15.55
CA ILE A 60 12.92 -17.92 16.29
C ILE A 60 13.02 -19.25 17.07
N LEU A 61 13.53 -20.31 16.44
CA LEU A 61 13.68 -21.62 17.07
C LEU A 61 14.68 -21.62 18.22
N ARG A 62 15.66 -20.73 18.19
CA ARG A 62 16.65 -20.56 19.26
C ARG A 62 16.20 -19.57 20.33
N GLU A 63 14.98 -19.06 20.23
CA GLU A 63 14.43 -18.03 21.14
C GLU A 63 15.31 -16.76 21.22
N CYS A 64 15.96 -16.41 20.09
CA CYS A 64 16.77 -15.20 20.00
C CYS A 64 15.88 -13.95 20.08
N ASP A 65 16.40 -12.87 20.65
CA ASP A 65 15.76 -11.57 20.53
C ASP A 65 15.67 -11.20 19.03
N PRO A 66 14.51 -10.77 18.51
CA PRO A 66 14.38 -10.34 17.12
C PRO A 66 15.42 -9.29 16.69
N ALA A 67 15.89 -8.46 17.62
CA ALA A 67 16.95 -7.47 17.38
C ALA A 67 18.34 -8.10 17.13
N ASP A 68 18.56 -9.34 17.56
CA ASP A 68 19.82 -10.06 17.37
C ASP A 68 19.84 -10.90 16.07
N ILE A 69 18.70 -11.02 15.37
CA ILE A 69 18.62 -11.73 14.10
C ILE A 69 19.21 -10.85 13.00
N ARG A 70 20.41 -11.18 12.58
CA ARG A 70 21.09 -10.47 11.48
C ARG A 70 20.65 -11.05 10.14
N LEU A 71 19.82 -10.30 9.43
CA LEU A 71 19.45 -10.63 8.06
C LEU A 71 20.55 -10.19 7.09
N MET A 72 20.74 -10.96 6.03
CA MET A 72 21.62 -10.56 4.93
C MET A 72 20.89 -9.48 4.13
N PHE A 73 21.23 -8.23 4.35
CA PHE A 73 20.87 -7.14 3.45
C PHE A 73 22.13 -6.83 2.64
N GLU A 74 22.02 -6.83 1.32
CA GLU A 74 23.04 -6.13 0.55
C GLU A 74 22.97 -4.65 0.94
N GLU A 75 24.06 -4.10 1.48
CA GLU A 75 24.22 -2.65 1.70
C GLU A 75 24.13 -1.82 0.39
N LYS A 76 23.83 -2.46 -0.72
CA LYS A 76 23.80 -1.86 -2.06
C LYS A 76 22.50 -1.23 -2.47
N THR A 77 21.47 -1.27 -1.64
CA THR A 77 20.37 -0.33 -1.85
C THR A 77 20.65 0.96 -1.05
N GLN A 78 21.75 1.64 -1.33
CA GLN A 78 21.63 3.07 -1.40
C GLN A 78 20.51 3.28 -2.41
N MET A 79 19.32 3.58 -1.92
CA MET A 79 18.32 4.26 -2.75
C MET A 79 19.11 5.46 -3.27
N GLU A 80 19.56 5.38 -4.53
CA GLU A 80 20.04 6.55 -5.21
C GLU A 80 18.89 7.54 -5.05
N ASP A 81 19.11 8.58 -4.25
CA ASP A 81 18.18 9.70 -4.17
C ASP A 81 17.88 10.03 -5.61
N ILE A 82 16.63 9.89 -6.03
CA ILE A 82 16.23 10.29 -7.38
C ILE A 82 16.36 11.82 -7.34
N PRO A 83 17.46 12.43 -7.83
CA PRO A 83 17.78 13.83 -7.52
C PRO A 83 16.69 14.79 -8.00
N GLU A 84 15.95 14.38 -9.04
CA GLU A 84 14.86 15.13 -9.65
C GLU A 84 13.65 15.30 -8.70
N HIS A 85 13.50 14.41 -7.72
CA HIS A 85 12.35 14.40 -6.81
C HIS A 85 12.75 14.54 -5.34
N ALA A 86 14.05 14.72 -5.06
CA ALA A 86 14.54 14.91 -3.69
C ALA A 86 13.83 16.11 -3.01
N GLY A 87 13.26 15.87 -1.85
CA GLY A 87 12.54 16.89 -1.07
C GLY A 87 11.13 17.22 -1.53
N LYS A 88 10.58 16.54 -2.57
CA LYS A 88 9.20 16.71 -3.00
C LYS A 88 8.30 15.66 -2.37
N THR A 89 7.11 16.08 -1.93
CA THR A 89 6.06 15.18 -1.49
C THR A 89 5.28 14.62 -2.69
N PHE A 90 4.48 13.57 -2.46
CA PHE A 90 3.54 13.07 -3.46
C PHE A 90 2.62 14.20 -3.99
N ILE A 91 2.15 15.10 -3.12
CA ILE A 91 1.27 16.21 -3.50
C ILE A 91 1.98 17.23 -4.38
N ASP A 92 3.26 17.50 -4.14
CA ASP A 92 4.06 18.38 -5.00
C ASP A 92 4.17 17.79 -6.41
N LEU A 93 4.51 16.52 -6.52
CA LEU A 93 4.60 15.82 -7.80
C LEU A 93 3.24 15.73 -8.51
N PHE A 94 2.17 15.45 -7.77
CA PHE A 94 0.82 15.44 -8.31
C PHE A 94 0.43 16.81 -8.90
N LYS A 95 0.69 17.91 -8.18
CA LYS A 95 0.40 19.28 -8.64
C LYS A 95 1.20 19.64 -9.90
N GLU A 96 2.47 19.23 -9.96
CA GLU A 96 3.29 19.43 -11.17
C GLU A 96 2.69 18.67 -12.36
N MET A 97 2.25 17.43 -12.17
CA MET A 97 1.64 16.63 -13.24
C MET A 97 0.28 17.21 -13.65
N ALA A 98 -0.53 17.67 -12.71
CA ALA A 98 -1.82 18.31 -12.97
C ALA A 98 -1.66 19.62 -13.76
N ALA A 99 -0.63 20.40 -13.45
CA ALA A 99 -0.31 21.62 -14.20
C ALA A 99 0.21 21.31 -15.62
N ARG A 100 1.05 20.28 -15.76
CA ARG A 100 1.69 19.92 -17.02
C ARG A 100 0.76 19.18 -18.00
N TYR A 101 -0.15 18.34 -17.47
CA TYR A 101 -1.01 17.46 -18.25
C TYR A 101 -2.49 17.50 -17.80
N PRO A 102 -3.12 18.67 -17.70
CA PRO A 102 -4.42 18.83 -17.05
C PRO A 102 -5.53 17.96 -17.64
N ASP A 103 -5.51 17.77 -18.95
CA ASP A 103 -6.58 17.09 -19.70
C ASP A 103 -6.28 15.59 -19.96
N ARG A 104 -5.14 15.08 -19.45
CA ARG A 104 -4.87 13.63 -19.51
C ARG A 104 -5.63 12.89 -18.42
N PRO A 105 -6.04 11.63 -18.68
CA PRO A 105 -6.57 10.76 -17.65
C PRO A 105 -5.56 10.56 -16.51
N ALA A 106 -6.01 10.82 -15.27
CA ALA A 106 -5.22 10.61 -14.06
C ALA A 106 -5.58 9.29 -13.35
N VAL A 107 -6.86 8.93 -13.38
CA VAL A 107 -7.39 7.69 -12.80
C VAL A 107 -8.53 7.16 -13.66
N ARG A 108 -8.63 5.84 -13.74
CA ARG A 108 -9.64 5.13 -14.53
C ARG A 108 -10.24 3.98 -13.75
N ASP A 109 -11.56 3.79 -13.88
CA ASP A 109 -12.28 2.60 -13.48
C ASP A 109 -13.30 2.19 -14.57
N ASP A 110 -14.16 1.22 -14.28
CA ASP A 110 -15.17 0.72 -15.21
C ASP A 110 -16.23 1.78 -15.56
N SER A 111 -16.40 2.82 -14.75
CA SER A 111 -17.34 3.93 -14.96
C SER A 111 -16.76 5.09 -15.78
N GLY A 112 -15.47 5.04 -16.11
CA GLY A 112 -14.76 6.05 -16.91
C GLY A 112 -13.56 6.66 -16.21
N ASP A 113 -13.12 7.82 -16.69
CA ASP A 113 -11.88 8.47 -16.26
C ASP A 113 -12.17 9.76 -15.49
N PHE A 114 -11.23 10.12 -14.59
CA PHE A 114 -11.02 11.52 -14.20
C PHE A 114 -9.70 12.02 -14.78
N THR A 115 -9.72 13.21 -15.37
CA THR A 115 -8.52 13.91 -15.78
C THR A 115 -7.76 14.46 -14.57
N TYR A 116 -6.48 14.83 -14.75
CA TYR A 116 -5.71 15.48 -13.69
C TYR A 116 -6.39 16.75 -13.19
N ARG A 117 -6.97 17.56 -14.06
CA ARG A 117 -7.72 18.78 -13.72
C ARG A 117 -8.94 18.47 -12.83
N GLU A 118 -9.71 17.45 -13.18
CA GLU A 118 -10.90 17.06 -12.41
C GLU A 118 -10.50 16.49 -11.05
N LEU A 119 -9.51 15.60 -11.02
CA LEU A 119 -8.98 15.03 -9.79
C LEU A 119 -8.42 16.11 -8.86
N ASP A 120 -7.67 17.07 -9.41
CA ASP A 120 -7.12 18.19 -8.65
C ASP A 120 -8.21 19.04 -8.01
N ARG A 121 -9.20 19.47 -8.80
CA ARG A 121 -10.32 20.28 -8.31
C ARG A 121 -11.17 19.56 -7.27
N MET A 122 -11.50 18.29 -7.50
CA MET A 122 -12.33 17.52 -6.57
C MET A 122 -11.60 17.24 -5.26
N SER A 123 -10.30 16.91 -5.33
CA SER A 123 -9.50 16.70 -4.13
C SER A 123 -9.23 18.00 -3.35
N ASP A 124 -9.13 19.15 -4.02
CA ASP A 124 -9.09 20.47 -3.35
C ASP A 124 -10.35 20.74 -2.54
N TYR A 125 -11.52 20.40 -3.09
CA TYR A 125 -12.79 20.53 -2.36
C TYR A 125 -12.82 19.69 -1.09
N ILE A 126 -12.35 18.42 -1.17
CA ILE A 126 -12.25 17.55 0.01
C ILE A 126 -11.27 18.14 1.02
N ALA A 127 -10.09 18.55 0.58
CA ALA A 127 -9.08 19.16 1.45
C ALA A 127 -9.63 20.39 2.18
N GLN A 128 -10.33 21.25 1.47
CA GLN A 128 -10.98 22.42 2.05
C GLN A 128 -12.01 22.02 3.12
N LYS A 129 -12.89 21.07 2.81
CA LYS A 129 -13.92 20.62 3.77
C LYS A 129 -13.31 19.98 5.02
N LEU A 130 -12.28 19.18 4.88
CA LEU A 130 -11.54 18.63 6.00
C LEU A 130 -10.92 19.72 6.87
N THR A 131 -10.25 20.70 6.25
CA THR A 131 -9.60 21.81 6.95
C THR A 131 -10.63 22.71 7.66
N GLU A 132 -11.78 22.98 7.04
CA GLU A 132 -12.91 23.71 7.67
C GLU A 132 -13.41 23.00 8.94
N ASN A 133 -13.28 21.66 9.01
CA ASN A 133 -13.60 20.85 10.18
C ASN A 133 -12.42 20.63 11.16
N GLY A 134 -11.35 21.41 11.00
CA GLY A 134 -10.19 21.36 11.89
C GLY A 134 -9.24 20.19 11.65
N PHE A 135 -9.34 19.51 10.49
CA PHE A 135 -8.42 18.47 10.10
C PHE A 135 -7.10 19.06 9.56
N GLY A 136 -5.98 18.42 9.88
CA GLY A 136 -4.66 18.88 9.45
C GLY A 136 -3.55 17.89 9.70
N PRO A 137 -2.29 18.35 9.77
CA PRO A 137 -1.13 17.49 9.96
C PRO A 137 -1.24 16.56 11.17
N GLU A 138 -0.63 15.38 11.06
CA GLU A 138 -0.61 14.33 12.09
C GLU A 138 -2.00 13.75 12.46
N GLN A 139 -3.06 14.12 11.73
CA GLN A 139 -4.38 13.56 11.92
C GLN A 139 -4.69 12.49 10.86
N ALA A 140 -5.51 11.50 11.26
CA ALA A 140 -5.98 10.46 10.38
C ALA A 140 -7.47 10.65 10.02
N ALA A 141 -7.82 10.37 8.75
CA ALA A 141 -9.20 10.32 8.28
C ALA A 141 -9.51 8.95 7.69
N GLY A 142 -10.61 8.32 8.09
CA GLY A 142 -11.11 7.10 7.47
C GLY A 142 -11.69 7.38 6.09
N ILE A 143 -11.47 6.50 5.14
CA ILE A 143 -12.11 6.55 3.82
C ILE A 143 -12.85 5.23 3.62
N LEU A 144 -14.17 5.27 3.75
CA LEU A 144 -15.06 4.13 3.50
C LEU A 144 -15.51 4.17 2.03
N CYS A 145 -14.85 3.38 1.21
CA CYS A 145 -15.08 3.39 -0.23
C CYS A 145 -14.64 2.06 -0.84
N GLY A 146 -15.34 1.60 -1.88
CA GLY A 146 -14.89 0.52 -2.73
C GLY A 146 -13.72 0.94 -3.64
N ARG A 147 -13.32 0.03 -4.52
CA ARG A 147 -12.22 0.27 -5.47
C ARG A 147 -12.69 1.07 -6.67
N THR A 148 -12.91 2.36 -6.49
CA THR A 148 -13.38 3.28 -7.52
C THR A 148 -12.46 4.47 -7.70
N LYS A 149 -12.63 5.23 -8.78
CA LYS A 149 -11.84 6.44 -9.04
C LYS A 149 -12.08 7.53 -7.99
N GLU A 150 -13.26 7.56 -7.36
CA GLU A 150 -13.60 8.48 -6.27
C GLU A 150 -12.74 8.22 -5.02
N TYR A 151 -12.32 6.97 -4.79
CA TYR A 151 -11.35 6.66 -3.73
C TYR A 151 -10.05 7.46 -3.90
N THR A 152 -9.59 7.59 -5.18
CA THR A 152 -8.40 8.41 -5.49
C THR A 152 -8.63 9.88 -5.14
N VAL A 153 -9.80 10.43 -5.44
CA VAL A 153 -10.16 11.81 -5.06
C VAL A 153 -10.09 12.00 -3.55
N ALA A 154 -10.63 11.03 -2.79
CA ALA A 154 -10.69 11.10 -1.33
C ALA A 154 -9.28 11.09 -0.72
N TYR A 155 -8.42 10.11 -1.05
CA TYR A 155 -7.09 10.05 -0.42
C TYR A 155 -6.18 11.22 -0.84
N VAL A 156 -6.26 11.68 -2.10
CA VAL A 156 -5.51 12.89 -2.52
C VAL A 156 -5.99 14.10 -1.74
N GLY A 157 -7.30 14.22 -1.51
CA GLY A 157 -7.87 15.30 -0.70
C GLY A 157 -7.40 15.29 0.75
N VAL A 158 -7.36 14.12 1.39
CA VAL A 158 -6.81 13.96 2.76
C VAL A 158 -5.35 14.36 2.81
N MET A 159 -4.54 13.88 1.84
CA MET A 159 -3.12 14.23 1.77
C MET A 159 -2.89 15.72 1.48
N LYS A 160 -3.73 16.37 0.66
CA LYS A 160 -3.70 17.84 0.43
C LYS A 160 -4.02 18.63 1.70
N ALA A 161 -4.87 18.08 2.58
CA ALA A 161 -5.15 18.67 3.89
C ALA A 161 -4.03 18.45 4.91
N GLY A 162 -2.97 17.73 4.54
CA GLY A 162 -1.77 17.50 5.34
C GLY A 162 -1.86 16.28 6.27
N GLY A 163 -2.95 15.52 6.24
CA GLY A 163 -3.14 14.35 7.10
C GLY A 163 -2.87 13.01 6.43
N ALA A 164 -3.10 11.94 7.18
CA ALA A 164 -3.01 10.56 6.72
C ALA A 164 -4.42 9.97 6.49
N TYR A 165 -4.54 8.99 5.60
CA TYR A 165 -5.81 8.30 5.38
C TYR A 165 -5.76 6.86 5.87
N VAL A 166 -6.93 6.35 6.31
CA VAL A 166 -7.14 4.95 6.71
C VAL A 166 -8.13 4.34 5.74
N PRO A 167 -7.70 3.39 4.89
CA PRO A 167 -8.59 2.74 3.94
C PRO A 167 -9.53 1.79 4.67
N LEU A 168 -10.83 1.91 4.42
CA LEU A 168 -11.88 1.08 4.99
C LEU A 168 -12.70 0.47 3.85
N ASP A 169 -12.73 -0.86 3.81
CA ASP A 169 -13.53 -1.58 2.83
C ASP A 169 -14.98 -1.67 3.32
N PRO A 170 -15.97 -1.26 2.52
CA PRO A 170 -17.40 -1.38 2.87
C PRO A 170 -17.86 -2.83 3.13
N GLU A 171 -17.12 -3.82 2.63
CA GLU A 171 -17.42 -5.23 2.85
C GLU A 171 -16.96 -5.74 4.22
N TYR A 172 -16.17 -4.93 4.96
CA TYR A 172 -15.75 -5.33 6.31
C TYR A 172 -16.94 -5.30 7.29
N PRO A 173 -16.97 -6.23 8.26
CA PRO A 173 -17.92 -6.14 9.36
C PRO A 173 -17.80 -4.79 10.07
N GLN A 174 -18.94 -4.22 10.47
CA GLN A 174 -19.00 -2.92 11.14
C GLN A 174 -18.05 -2.85 12.36
N SER A 175 -18.00 -3.92 13.15
CA SER A 175 -17.09 -4.00 14.32
C SER A 175 -15.61 -3.84 13.95
N ARG A 176 -15.20 -4.32 12.75
CA ARG A 176 -13.85 -4.14 12.25
C ARG A 176 -13.59 -2.70 11.83
N ILE A 177 -14.54 -2.07 11.16
CA ILE A 177 -14.45 -0.66 10.76
C ILE A 177 -14.33 0.23 11.99
N GLU A 178 -15.18 0.03 13.00
CA GLU A 178 -15.14 0.75 14.26
C GLU A 178 -13.80 0.57 15.00
N TYR A 179 -13.29 -0.67 15.04
CA TYR A 179 -11.97 -0.95 15.59
C TYR A 179 -10.86 -0.18 14.86
N MET A 180 -10.84 -0.23 13.52
CA MET A 180 -9.81 0.45 12.72
C MET A 180 -9.85 1.98 12.91
N LEU A 181 -11.04 2.59 12.97
CA LEU A 181 -11.19 4.02 13.22
C LEU A 181 -10.71 4.40 14.62
N LYS A 182 -11.04 3.59 15.63
CA LYS A 182 -10.62 3.82 17.00
C LYS A 182 -9.11 3.65 17.18
N ASP A 183 -8.54 2.60 16.61
CA ASP A 183 -7.13 2.25 16.74
C ASP A 183 -6.24 3.29 16.05
N SER A 184 -6.64 3.74 14.84
CA SER A 184 -5.95 4.81 14.11
C SER A 184 -6.15 6.22 14.68
N GLY A 185 -7.09 6.40 15.61
CA GLY A 185 -7.45 7.73 16.12
C GLY A 185 -8.17 8.62 15.10
N ALA A 186 -8.66 8.05 14.00
CA ALA A 186 -9.38 8.79 12.96
C ALA A 186 -10.70 9.35 13.49
N ARG A 187 -10.83 10.67 13.45
CA ARG A 187 -12.03 11.39 13.91
C ARG A 187 -12.93 11.86 12.76
N ASN A 188 -12.42 11.83 11.54
CA ASN A 188 -13.13 12.18 10.34
C ASN A 188 -13.33 10.92 9.50
N LEU A 189 -14.53 10.73 8.97
CA LEU A 189 -14.88 9.63 8.08
C LEU A 189 -15.43 10.19 6.78
N LEU A 190 -14.74 9.93 5.68
CA LEU A 190 -15.21 10.16 4.33
C LEU A 190 -15.95 8.91 3.85
N VAL A 191 -17.26 9.05 3.61
CA VAL A 191 -18.07 7.98 3.04
C VAL A 191 -18.35 8.30 1.58
N ILE A 192 -17.95 7.40 0.69
CA ILE A 192 -18.24 7.56 -0.74
C ILE A 192 -19.31 6.52 -1.08
N ASP A 193 -20.53 7.02 -1.23
CA ASP A 193 -21.68 6.21 -1.61
C ASP A 193 -21.77 6.16 -3.14
N GLN A 194 -21.60 4.98 -3.71
CA GLN A 194 -21.73 4.75 -5.15
C GLN A 194 -23.18 4.87 -5.66
N TYR A 195 -24.15 4.89 -4.75
CA TYR A 195 -25.57 4.81 -5.10
C TYR A 195 -26.34 6.11 -5.01
N GLN A 196 -25.79 7.15 -4.37
CA GLN A 196 -26.47 8.43 -4.22
C GLN A 196 -25.51 9.62 -4.41
N ASN A 197 -25.30 10.03 -5.65
CA ASN A 197 -24.64 11.27 -6.00
C ASN A 197 -23.17 11.39 -5.48
N PRO A 198 -22.17 11.59 -6.31
CA PRO A 198 -20.74 11.48 -5.95
C PRO A 198 -20.22 12.66 -5.12
N GLN A 199 -20.99 13.14 -4.15
CA GLN A 199 -20.53 14.13 -3.19
C GLN A 199 -20.10 13.41 -1.91
N PRO A 200 -18.83 13.49 -1.50
CA PRO A 200 -18.39 12.92 -0.24
C PRO A 200 -19.11 13.62 0.92
N HIS A 201 -19.76 12.85 1.76
CA HIS A 201 -20.34 13.35 3.00
C HIS A 201 -19.33 13.14 4.14
N LEU A 202 -19.03 14.22 4.85
CA LEU A 202 -18.29 14.19 6.11
C LEU A 202 -19.29 13.95 7.24
N THR A 203 -19.07 12.89 8.02
CA THR A 203 -19.76 12.64 9.30
C THR A 203 -18.78 12.64 10.45
#